data_8c3e6b9b5c504a71cf469a03f5de3621
#
_entry.id   8c3e6b9b5c504a71cf469a03f5de3621
#
_cell.length_a   1.000
_cell.length_b   1.000
_cell.length_c   1.000
_cell.angle_alpha   90.00
_cell.angle_beta   90.00
_cell.angle_gamma   90.00
#
_symmetry.space_group_name_H-M   'P 1'
#
loop_
_entity.id
_entity.type
_entity.pdbx_description
1 polymer ?
#
loop_
_entity_poly.entity_id
_entity_poly.type
_entity_poly.pdbx_seq_one_letter_code
_entity_poly.pdbx_strand_id
1 'polypeptide(L)'
;VEKIMEAILAGGHVLVEDIPGVGKTSLALAFAKVLDLEQNRVQFTPDVLPADITGFSLYRKELGSFEYQEGAVMCNLFLADEINRTSPKTQSALLEAMEERNVTVDGITHVLPEPFHVIATENPIGSAGTQMLPESQLDRFMISLQIGYPEKQDELKILMSRDRTNPMDALQPVIFRDELKEMQKLTEEVRIHQVIYEYIINLVDATRKNEMIELGVSPRGALALAKMAKASAFLSGRSYVIPNDVSDVFLNVAEHRIRLSSKGRLNHLTAEKVLGEVLDTVKKPVPQRR
;
A
#
# COMPACT_ATOMS: atom_id res chain seq x y z
N VAL A 1 -12.13 0.56 1.45
CA VAL A 1 -11.92 -0.48 2.47
C VAL A 1 -11.46 -1.77 1.81
N GLU A 2 -12.22 -2.32 0.84
CA GLU A 2 -11.95 -3.60 0.16
C GLU A 2 -10.53 -3.68 -0.42
N LYS A 3 -10.08 -2.69 -1.18
CA LYS A 3 -8.74 -2.67 -1.80
C LYS A 3 -7.59 -2.67 -0.78
N ILE A 4 -7.80 -2.09 0.41
CA ILE A 4 -6.80 -2.18 1.50
C ILE A 4 -6.77 -3.61 2.06
N MET A 5 -7.93 -4.23 2.26
CA MET A 5 -7.99 -5.62 2.72
C MET A 5 -7.35 -6.58 1.72
N GLU A 6 -7.61 -6.41 0.41
CA GLU A 6 -6.92 -7.15 -0.65
C GLU A 6 -5.39 -6.99 -0.58
N ALA A 7 -4.90 -5.76 -0.37
CA ALA A 7 -3.47 -5.48 -0.24
C ALA A 7 -2.87 -6.13 1.01
N ILE A 8 -3.55 -6.10 2.15
CA ILE A 8 -3.13 -6.77 3.39
C ILE A 8 -3.06 -8.29 3.17
N LEU A 9 -4.09 -8.90 2.56
CA LEU A 9 -4.11 -10.32 2.23
C LEU A 9 -3.02 -10.72 1.22
N ALA A 10 -2.70 -9.82 0.28
CA ALA A 10 -1.60 -10.01 -0.66
C ALA A 10 -0.20 -9.81 -0.02
N GLY A 11 -0.13 -9.51 1.28
CA GLY A 11 1.13 -9.24 1.98
C GLY A 11 1.80 -7.91 1.59
N GLY A 12 1.03 -6.95 1.05
CA GLY A 12 1.54 -5.69 0.51
C GLY A 12 1.42 -4.49 1.45
N HIS A 13 1.93 -3.36 0.98
CA HIS A 13 1.87 -2.05 1.61
C HIS A 13 1.00 -1.12 0.78
N VAL A 14 0.37 -0.14 1.42
CA VAL A 14 -0.61 0.75 0.80
C VAL A 14 -0.12 2.19 0.85
N LEU A 15 -0.20 2.89 -0.28
CA LEU A 15 -0.01 4.33 -0.36
C LEU A 15 -1.40 5.00 -0.46
N VAL A 16 -1.62 6.04 0.32
CA VAL A 16 -2.85 6.85 0.25
C VAL A 16 -2.47 8.27 -0.14
N GLU A 17 -2.74 8.60 -1.39
CA GLU A 17 -2.48 9.92 -1.97
C GLU A 17 -3.74 10.76 -1.88
N ASP A 18 -3.80 11.68 -0.91
CA ASP A 18 -5.02 12.47 -0.74
C ASP A 18 -4.79 13.76 0.04
N ILE A 19 -5.75 14.67 -0.08
CA ILE A 19 -5.78 15.91 0.67
C ILE A 19 -5.84 15.68 2.18
N PRO A 20 -5.34 16.61 3.00
CA PRO A 20 -5.43 16.53 4.45
C PRO A 20 -6.89 16.46 4.94
N GLY A 21 -7.13 15.72 6.02
CA GLY A 21 -8.41 15.75 6.74
C GLY A 21 -9.49 14.76 6.27
N VAL A 22 -9.25 13.96 5.24
CA VAL A 22 -10.23 12.97 4.72
C VAL A 22 -10.34 11.68 5.54
N GLY A 23 -9.63 11.57 6.67
CA GLY A 23 -9.75 10.42 7.57
C GLY A 23 -8.73 9.29 7.33
N LYS A 24 -7.62 9.55 6.59
CA LYS A 24 -6.55 8.58 6.33
C LYS A 24 -6.07 7.86 7.60
N THR A 25 -5.74 8.64 8.63
CA THR A 25 -5.30 8.12 9.94
C THR A 25 -6.38 7.26 10.61
N SER A 26 -7.63 7.72 10.60
CA SER A 26 -8.75 6.97 11.19
C SER A 26 -8.96 5.63 10.48
N LEU A 27 -8.80 5.59 9.16
CA LEU A 27 -8.90 4.37 8.37
C LEU A 27 -7.83 3.34 8.76
N ALA A 28 -6.57 3.76 8.86
CA ALA A 28 -5.47 2.88 9.28
C ALA A 28 -5.67 2.34 10.70
N LEU A 29 -6.08 3.22 11.64
CA LEU A 29 -6.39 2.82 13.02
C LEU A 29 -7.56 1.83 13.09
N ALA A 30 -8.58 2.01 12.23
CA ALA A 30 -9.70 1.08 12.16
C ALA A 30 -9.24 -0.31 11.71
N PHE A 31 -8.37 -0.39 10.69
CA PHE A 31 -7.79 -1.67 10.25
C PHE A 31 -6.98 -2.34 11.36
N ALA A 32 -6.14 -1.59 12.07
CA ALA A 32 -5.35 -2.14 13.18
C ALA A 32 -6.25 -2.77 14.25
N LYS A 33 -7.33 -2.06 14.66
CA LYS A 33 -8.27 -2.58 15.66
C LYS A 33 -9.04 -3.80 15.19
N VAL A 34 -9.58 -3.74 13.97
CA VAL A 34 -10.44 -4.81 13.42
C VAL A 34 -9.64 -6.08 13.14
N LEU A 35 -8.34 -5.97 12.84
CA LEU A 35 -7.44 -7.08 12.54
C LEU A 35 -6.57 -7.50 13.73
N ASP A 36 -6.81 -6.97 14.92
CA ASP A 36 -6.04 -7.26 16.14
C ASP A 36 -4.52 -7.12 15.93
N LEU A 37 -4.12 -6.03 15.28
CA LEU A 37 -2.73 -5.76 14.95
C LEU A 37 -2.14 -4.71 15.90
N GLU A 38 -0.94 -4.99 16.41
CA GLU A 38 -0.14 -3.98 17.09
C GLU A 38 0.25 -2.90 16.09
N GLN A 39 -0.01 -1.63 16.45
CA GLN A 39 0.17 -0.52 15.54
C GLN A 39 1.05 0.57 16.12
N ASN A 40 1.88 1.16 15.27
CA ASN A 40 2.58 2.40 15.55
C ASN A 40 2.27 3.45 14.47
N ARG A 41 2.33 4.72 14.87
CA ARG A 41 2.16 5.87 13.97
C ARG A 41 3.30 6.84 14.11
N VAL A 42 3.85 7.26 12.99
CA VAL A 42 4.81 8.39 12.93
C VAL A 42 4.28 9.42 11.95
N GLN A 43 4.15 10.67 12.43
CA GLN A 43 3.95 11.83 11.59
C GLN A 43 5.31 12.26 11.06
N PHE A 44 5.54 12.10 9.76
CA PHE A 44 6.82 12.45 9.16
C PHE A 44 6.97 13.98 9.05
N THR A 45 8.07 14.46 9.56
CA THR A 45 8.54 15.85 9.48
C THR A 45 10.01 15.85 9.08
N PRO A 46 10.60 17.00 8.69
CA PRO A 46 12.03 17.08 8.38
C PRO A 46 12.95 16.60 9.51
N ASP A 47 12.48 16.66 10.75
CA ASP A 47 13.27 16.32 11.96
C ASP A 47 13.28 14.81 12.27
N VAL A 48 12.40 14.00 11.65
CA VAL A 48 12.36 12.55 11.87
C VAL A 48 13.61 11.91 11.29
N LEU A 49 14.34 11.18 12.14
CA LEU A 49 15.58 10.51 11.78
C LEU A 49 15.34 9.04 11.38
N PRO A 50 16.23 8.42 10.60
CA PRO A 50 16.19 6.97 10.33
C PRO A 50 16.13 6.12 11.62
N ALA A 51 16.86 6.51 12.65
CA ALA A 51 16.89 5.83 13.94
C ALA A 51 15.54 5.83 14.68
N ASP A 52 14.68 6.83 14.46
CA ASP A 52 13.32 6.85 15.02
C ASP A 52 12.46 5.76 14.38
N ILE A 53 12.77 5.38 13.14
CA ILE A 53 12.07 4.36 12.37
C ILE A 53 12.63 2.97 12.67
N THR A 54 13.94 2.78 12.53
CA THR A 54 14.60 1.47 12.61
C THR A 54 15.06 1.09 14.02
N GLY A 55 15.14 2.07 14.94
CA GLY A 55 15.76 1.88 16.25
C GLY A 55 17.24 2.21 16.24
N PHE A 56 17.86 2.10 17.40
CA PHE A 56 19.27 2.39 17.64
C PHE A 56 19.79 1.60 18.85
N SER A 57 21.13 1.45 18.96
CA SER A 57 21.75 0.83 20.13
C SER A 57 22.12 1.88 21.17
N LEU A 58 21.71 1.64 22.41
CA LEU A 58 22.04 2.48 23.56
C LEU A 58 23.03 1.72 24.46
N TYR A 59 24.15 2.37 24.81
CA TYR A 59 25.09 1.79 25.77
C TYR A 59 24.55 1.88 27.20
N ARG A 60 24.32 0.72 27.83
CA ARG A 60 23.91 0.60 29.23
C ARG A 60 25.13 0.43 30.12
N LYS A 61 25.47 1.47 30.89
CA LYS A 61 26.63 1.45 31.79
C LYS A 61 26.53 0.36 32.84
N GLU A 62 25.33 0.06 33.35
CA GLU A 62 25.08 -0.95 34.35
C GLU A 62 25.37 -2.37 33.83
N LEU A 63 25.17 -2.61 32.55
CA LEU A 63 25.36 -3.91 31.89
C LEU A 63 26.69 -4.01 31.16
N GLY A 64 27.38 -2.89 30.95
CA GLY A 64 28.62 -2.82 30.17
C GLY A 64 28.44 -3.21 28.69
N SER A 65 27.20 -3.14 28.16
CA SER A 65 26.85 -3.60 26.82
C SER A 65 25.90 -2.63 26.10
N PHE A 66 25.86 -2.76 24.78
CA PHE A 66 24.85 -2.09 23.97
C PHE A 66 23.54 -2.87 24.01
N GLU A 67 22.44 -2.15 24.14
CA GLU A 67 21.07 -2.67 24.10
C GLU A 67 20.32 -2.01 22.95
N TYR A 68 19.68 -2.82 22.09
CA TYR A 68 18.84 -2.30 21.02
C TYR A 68 17.57 -1.66 21.58
N GLN A 69 17.31 -0.44 21.17
CA GLN A 69 16.05 0.27 21.40
C GLN A 69 15.23 0.18 20.13
N GLU A 70 14.07 -0.43 20.24
CA GLU A 70 13.18 -0.65 19.10
C GLU A 70 12.72 0.67 18.47
N GLY A 71 12.76 0.71 17.13
CA GLY A 71 12.20 1.80 16.35
C GLY A 71 10.70 1.65 16.11
N ALA A 72 10.12 2.68 15.54
CA ALA A 72 8.66 2.74 15.34
C ALA A 72 8.12 1.65 14.40
N VAL A 73 8.94 1.06 13.51
CA VAL A 73 8.51 -0.03 12.61
C VAL A 73 8.34 -1.38 13.30
N MET A 74 8.75 -1.53 14.55
CA MET A 74 8.60 -2.78 15.31
C MET A 74 7.14 -2.97 15.75
N CYS A 75 6.25 -3.18 14.77
CA CYS A 75 4.81 -3.38 14.94
C CYS A 75 4.24 -4.16 13.75
N ASN A 76 2.96 -4.55 13.82
CA ASN A 76 2.29 -5.25 12.72
C ASN A 76 1.74 -4.30 11.65
N LEU A 77 1.20 -3.14 12.06
CA LEU A 77 0.69 -2.13 11.15
C LEU A 77 1.33 -0.77 11.46
N PHE A 78 2.18 -0.33 10.54
CA PHE A 78 2.85 0.96 10.67
C PHE A 78 2.14 2.03 9.83
N LEU A 79 1.69 3.09 10.48
CA LEU A 79 1.13 4.27 9.81
C LEU A 79 2.22 5.33 9.62
N ALA A 80 2.67 5.47 8.38
CA ALA A 80 3.63 6.49 7.95
C ALA A 80 2.87 7.72 7.42
N ASP A 81 2.58 8.68 8.30
CA ASP A 81 1.76 9.84 7.95
C ASP A 81 2.62 10.95 7.34
N GLU A 82 2.25 11.40 6.12
CA GLU A 82 2.98 12.42 5.33
C GLU A 82 4.44 12.05 5.03
N ILE A 83 4.68 10.83 4.51
CA ILE A 83 6.03 10.29 4.24
C ILE A 83 6.88 11.20 3.34
N ASN A 84 6.24 11.99 2.48
CA ASN A 84 6.91 12.91 1.57
C ASN A 84 7.42 14.21 2.22
N ARG A 85 7.30 14.36 3.56
CA ARG A 85 7.81 15.53 4.30
C ARG A 85 9.14 15.28 5.00
N THR A 86 9.63 14.06 5.03
CA THR A 86 10.89 13.72 5.70
C THR A 86 12.06 13.64 4.70
N SER A 87 13.27 13.48 5.26
CA SER A 87 14.48 13.35 4.44
C SER A 87 14.48 12.07 3.59
N PRO A 88 15.15 12.05 2.42
CA PRO A 88 15.31 10.84 1.61
C PRO A 88 15.97 9.68 2.36
N LYS A 89 16.81 9.95 3.35
CA LYS A 89 17.46 8.93 4.20
C LYS A 89 16.43 8.22 5.07
N THR A 90 15.52 8.97 5.69
CA THR A 90 14.46 8.43 6.53
C THR A 90 13.42 7.65 5.69
N GLN A 91 13.08 8.19 4.51
CA GLN A 91 12.24 7.46 3.55
C GLN A 91 12.86 6.12 3.17
N SER A 92 14.17 6.11 2.82
CA SER A 92 14.88 4.90 2.43
C SER A 92 14.92 3.86 3.55
N ALA A 93 15.09 4.28 4.81
CA ALA A 93 15.09 3.37 5.96
C ALA A 93 13.74 2.66 6.13
N LEU A 94 12.62 3.38 5.99
CA LEU A 94 11.29 2.75 6.02
C LEU A 94 11.08 1.81 4.83
N LEU A 95 11.44 2.25 3.63
CA LEU A 95 11.23 1.47 2.42
C LEU A 95 12.11 0.21 2.37
N GLU A 96 13.28 0.22 2.99
CA GLU A 96 14.12 -0.97 3.20
C GLU A 96 13.44 -1.94 4.16
N ALA A 97 12.96 -1.46 5.31
CA ALA A 97 12.21 -2.28 6.26
C ALA A 97 10.96 -2.92 5.63
N MET A 98 10.26 -2.20 4.74
CA MET A 98 9.11 -2.72 3.98
C MET A 98 9.50 -3.88 3.07
N GLU A 99 10.64 -3.80 2.41
CA GLU A 99 11.09 -4.81 1.44
C GLU A 99 11.71 -6.02 2.12
N GLU A 100 12.64 -5.79 3.06
CA GLU A 100 13.44 -6.82 3.71
C GLU A 100 12.72 -7.50 4.88
N ARG A 101 11.63 -6.94 5.39
CA ARG A 101 10.91 -7.41 6.59
C ARG A 101 11.79 -7.51 7.84
N ASN A 102 12.87 -6.75 7.86
CA ASN A 102 13.80 -6.64 8.97
C ASN A 102 14.47 -5.26 8.98
N VAL A 103 15.15 -4.94 10.07
CA VAL A 103 16.03 -3.77 10.19
C VAL A 103 17.38 -4.20 10.70
N THR A 104 18.46 -3.60 10.22
CA THR A 104 19.82 -3.89 10.67
C THR A 104 20.40 -2.68 11.39
N VAL A 105 20.70 -2.85 12.67
CA VAL A 105 21.30 -1.81 13.54
C VAL A 105 22.63 -2.34 14.09
N ASP A 106 23.70 -1.59 13.87
CA ASP A 106 25.06 -1.94 14.30
C ASP A 106 25.50 -3.36 13.89
N GLY A 107 25.09 -3.80 12.70
CA GLY A 107 25.40 -5.12 12.15
C GLY A 107 24.55 -6.27 12.70
N ILE A 108 23.57 -6.01 13.55
CA ILE A 108 22.61 -6.98 14.08
C ILE A 108 21.26 -6.80 13.37
N THR A 109 20.74 -7.88 12.80
CA THR A 109 19.46 -7.89 12.11
C THR A 109 18.32 -8.22 13.07
N HIS A 110 17.31 -7.37 13.11
CA HIS A 110 16.09 -7.53 13.90
C HIS A 110 14.91 -7.76 12.95
N VAL A 111 14.26 -8.92 13.07
CA VAL A 111 13.11 -9.30 12.24
C VAL A 111 11.87 -8.52 12.70
N LEU A 112 11.11 -7.96 11.75
CA LEU A 112 9.86 -7.27 12.07
C LEU A 112 8.75 -8.25 12.48
N PRO A 113 7.81 -7.82 13.33
CA PRO A 113 6.65 -8.64 13.69
C PRO A 113 5.82 -9.04 12.46
N GLU A 114 5.33 -10.28 12.42
CA GLU A 114 4.47 -10.76 11.35
C GLU A 114 3.00 -10.86 11.79
N PRO A 115 2.06 -10.47 10.90
CA PRO A 115 2.28 -9.82 9.59
C PRO A 115 2.77 -8.38 9.74
N PHE A 116 3.52 -7.87 8.78
CA PHE A 116 3.97 -6.48 8.76
C PHE A 116 3.41 -5.75 7.56
N HIS A 117 2.69 -4.67 7.82
CA HIS A 117 2.08 -3.81 6.79
C HIS A 117 2.37 -2.34 7.06
N VAL A 118 2.54 -1.58 6.00
CA VAL A 118 2.66 -0.12 6.06
C VAL A 118 1.49 0.49 5.29
N ILE A 119 0.80 1.43 5.94
CA ILE A 119 -0.08 2.39 5.27
C ILE A 119 0.63 3.73 5.31
N ALA A 120 1.15 4.16 4.18
CA ALA A 120 1.78 5.47 4.06
C ALA A 120 0.78 6.48 3.49
N THR A 121 0.87 7.73 3.94
CA THR A 121 0.08 8.82 3.35
C THR A 121 1.00 9.83 2.70
N GLU A 122 0.57 10.37 1.57
CA GLU A 122 1.19 11.52 0.92
C GLU A 122 0.17 12.66 0.78
N ASN A 123 0.67 13.88 0.89
CA ASN A 123 -0.11 15.05 0.52
C ASN A 123 0.20 15.42 -0.92
N PRO A 124 -0.79 15.92 -1.71
CA PRO A 124 -0.57 16.36 -3.07
C PRO A 124 0.53 17.42 -3.17
N ILE A 125 1.16 17.46 -4.34
CA ILE A 125 2.23 18.40 -4.70
C ILE A 125 1.76 19.84 -4.49
N GLY A 126 2.61 20.65 -3.84
CA GLY A 126 2.36 22.07 -3.60
C GLY A 126 2.28 22.48 -2.13
N SER A 127 2.29 21.52 -1.21
CA SER A 127 2.48 21.79 0.21
C SER A 127 3.93 22.17 0.47
N ALA A 128 4.18 23.25 1.22
CA ALA A 128 5.54 23.69 1.54
C ALA A 128 6.31 22.58 2.26
N GLY A 129 7.52 22.27 1.77
CA GLY A 129 8.43 21.28 2.38
C GLY A 129 8.16 19.82 2.01
N THR A 130 7.34 19.53 0.98
CA THR A 130 7.16 18.17 0.47
C THR A 130 8.17 17.85 -0.63
N GLN A 131 8.69 16.61 -0.63
CA GLN A 131 9.54 16.05 -1.68
C GLN A 131 8.82 14.81 -2.24
N MET A 132 8.67 14.74 -3.57
CA MET A 132 8.09 13.56 -4.21
C MET A 132 8.93 12.31 -3.95
N LEU A 133 8.28 11.20 -3.66
CA LEU A 133 8.95 9.91 -3.68
C LEU A 133 9.38 9.58 -5.13
N PRO A 134 10.63 9.13 -5.33
CA PRO A 134 11.07 8.61 -6.63
C PRO A 134 10.23 7.40 -7.06
N GLU A 135 10.07 7.21 -8.38
CA GLU A 135 9.29 6.09 -8.93
C GLU A 135 9.75 4.72 -8.42
N SER A 136 11.06 4.53 -8.22
CA SER A 136 11.61 3.29 -7.66
C SER A 136 11.20 3.03 -6.21
N GLN A 137 10.82 4.06 -5.48
CA GLN A 137 10.32 3.99 -4.12
C GLN A 137 8.80 3.78 -4.11
N LEU A 138 8.07 4.48 -4.98
CA LEU A 138 6.64 4.27 -5.18
C LEU A 138 6.32 2.83 -5.59
N ASP A 139 7.15 2.21 -6.42
CA ASP A 139 6.99 0.82 -6.89
C ASP A 139 7.01 -0.24 -5.75
N ARG A 140 7.44 0.13 -4.54
CA ARG A 140 7.42 -0.75 -3.36
C ARG A 140 6.04 -0.88 -2.71
N PHE A 141 5.16 0.10 -2.92
CA PHE A 141 3.77 -0.01 -2.48
C PHE A 141 2.99 -0.95 -3.41
N MET A 142 2.17 -1.82 -2.83
CA MET A 142 1.34 -2.76 -3.58
C MET A 142 0.29 -2.02 -4.41
N ILE A 143 -0.38 -1.07 -3.79
CA ILE A 143 -1.41 -0.22 -4.39
C ILE A 143 -1.27 1.23 -3.94
N SER A 144 -1.76 2.15 -4.79
CA SER A 144 -2.10 3.52 -4.40
C SER A 144 -3.62 3.71 -4.41
N LEU A 145 -4.11 4.52 -3.48
CA LEU A 145 -5.53 4.80 -3.28
C LEU A 145 -5.75 6.29 -3.04
N GLN A 146 -6.88 6.78 -3.53
CA GLN A 146 -7.45 8.07 -3.17
C GLN A 146 -8.77 7.83 -2.43
N ILE A 147 -8.99 8.53 -1.32
CA ILE A 147 -10.23 8.43 -0.54
C ILE A 147 -11.22 9.49 -1.05
N GLY A 148 -10.72 10.70 -1.33
CA GLY A 148 -11.51 11.84 -1.74
C GLY A 148 -12.35 12.44 -0.60
N TYR A 149 -13.08 13.50 -0.91
CA TYR A 149 -14.06 14.06 0.01
C TYR A 149 -15.25 13.13 0.17
N PRO A 150 -15.82 13.02 1.39
CA PRO A 150 -17.08 12.29 1.58
C PRO A 150 -18.22 12.99 0.81
N GLU A 151 -19.21 12.21 0.42
CA GLU A 151 -20.44 12.79 -0.11
C GLU A 151 -21.14 13.62 0.99
N LYS A 152 -21.92 14.64 0.57
CA LYS A 152 -22.60 15.57 1.50
C LYS A 152 -23.42 14.85 2.59
N GLN A 153 -24.04 13.72 2.26
CA GLN A 153 -24.83 12.93 3.21
C GLN A 153 -23.94 12.21 4.24
N ASP A 154 -22.77 11.72 3.80
CA ASP A 154 -21.83 11.04 4.68
C ASP A 154 -21.07 12.04 5.56
N GLU A 155 -20.76 13.24 5.04
CA GLU A 155 -20.19 14.33 5.84
C GLU A 155 -21.15 14.74 6.98
N LEU A 156 -22.46 14.82 6.69
CA LEU A 156 -23.48 15.07 7.71
C LEU A 156 -23.50 13.97 8.77
N LYS A 157 -23.41 12.68 8.39
CA LYS A 157 -23.33 11.56 9.33
C LYS A 157 -22.07 11.65 10.20
N ILE A 158 -20.93 12.01 9.61
CA ILE A 158 -19.66 12.20 10.35
C ILE A 158 -19.83 13.29 11.41
N LEU A 159 -20.42 14.44 11.06
CA LEU A 159 -20.67 15.53 12.01
C LEU A 159 -21.58 15.06 13.16
N MET A 160 -22.69 14.42 12.84
CA MET A 160 -23.66 13.95 13.84
C MET A 160 -23.11 12.85 14.74
N SER A 161 -22.25 11.97 14.24
CA SER A 161 -21.67 10.86 15.01
C SER A 161 -20.60 11.34 15.99
N ARG A 162 -19.79 12.34 15.62
CA ARG A 162 -18.72 12.88 16.47
C ARG A 162 -19.21 13.73 17.64
N ASP A 163 -20.47 14.18 17.57
CA ASP A 163 -21.07 14.98 18.64
C ASP A 163 -21.34 14.18 19.93
N ARG A 164 -21.39 12.85 19.86
CA ARG A 164 -21.78 12.00 21.01
C ARG A 164 -20.72 10.98 21.43
N THR A 165 -20.03 10.35 20.51
CA THR A 165 -19.03 9.29 20.80
C THR A 165 -18.00 9.23 19.68
N ASN A 166 -16.77 8.77 20.02
CA ASN A 166 -15.79 8.46 18.97
C ASN A 166 -16.14 7.09 18.36
N PRO A 167 -16.50 7.02 17.06
CA PRO A 167 -16.85 5.74 16.41
C PRO A 167 -15.74 4.68 16.52
N MET A 168 -14.50 5.11 16.69
CA MET A 168 -13.35 4.22 16.84
C MET A 168 -13.41 3.39 18.14
N ASP A 169 -14.08 3.89 19.18
CA ASP A 169 -14.14 3.20 20.46
C ASP A 169 -15.09 2.00 20.44
N ALA A 170 -16.02 1.99 19.47
CA ALA A 170 -16.96 0.90 19.25
C ALA A 170 -16.38 -0.27 18.44
N LEU A 171 -15.23 -0.07 17.77
CA LEU A 171 -14.61 -1.13 16.97
C LEU A 171 -14.01 -2.21 17.88
N GLN A 172 -14.29 -3.45 17.53
CA GLN A 172 -13.74 -4.65 18.16
C GLN A 172 -13.00 -5.48 17.11
N PRO A 173 -12.03 -6.32 17.49
CA PRO A 173 -11.41 -7.28 16.59
C PRO A 173 -12.47 -8.20 15.96
N VAL A 174 -12.37 -8.39 14.64
CA VAL A 174 -13.21 -9.29 13.84
C VAL A 174 -12.38 -10.44 13.27
N ILE A 175 -11.11 -10.16 12.99
CA ILE A 175 -10.11 -11.13 12.52
C ILE A 175 -8.91 -11.00 13.46
N PHE A 176 -8.50 -12.11 14.07
CA PHE A 176 -7.32 -12.12 14.92
C PHE A 176 -6.05 -12.30 14.08
N ARG A 177 -4.92 -11.85 14.62
CA ARG A 177 -3.62 -11.84 13.92
C ARG A 177 -3.24 -13.19 13.31
N ASP A 178 -3.46 -14.30 14.03
CA ASP A 178 -3.12 -15.63 13.52
C ASP A 178 -4.09 -16.10 12.41
N GLU A 179 -5.36 -15.71 12.49
CA GLU A 179 -6.33 -15.95 11.43
C GLU A 179 -5.97 -15.16 10.16
N LEU A 180 -5.51 -13.90 10.32
CA LEU A 180 -5.04 -13.10 9.20
C LEU A 180 -3.83 -13.77 8.50
N LYS A 181 -2.88 -14.30 9.25
CA LYS A 181 -1.75 -15.06 8.68
C LYS A 181 -2.20 -16.28 7.90
N GLU A 182 -3.18 -17.01 8.41
CA GLU A 182 -3.76 -18.16 7.70
C GLU A 182 -4.48 -17.72 6.42
N MET A 183 -5.26 -16.63 6.47
CA MET A 183 -5.90 -16.05 5.28
C MET A 183 -4.88 -15.61 4.23
N GLN A 184 -3.73 -15.05 4.63
CA GLN A 184 -2.64 -14.70 3.72
C GLN A 184 -2.08 -15.95 3.02
N LYS A 185 -1.82 -17.04 3.76
CA LYS A 185 -1.36 -18.31 3.16
C LYS A 185 -2.38 -18.87 2.18
N LEU A 186 -3.66 -18.92 2.56
CA LEU A 186 -4.72 -19.37 1.67
C LEU A 186 -4.84 -18.49 0.41
N THR A 187 -4.59 -17.19 0.55
CA THR A 187 -4.55 -16.27 -0.59
C THR A 187 -3.40 -16.60 -1.53
N GLU A 188 -2.22 -16.94 -1.01
CA GLU A 188 -1.08 -17.38 -1.83
C GLU A 188 -1.36 -18.68 -2.60
N GLU A 189 -2.21 -19.57 -2.07
CA GLU A 189 -2.59 -20.83 -2.71
C GLU A 189 -3.65 -20.67 -3.80
N VAL A 190 -4.29 -19.49 -3.93
CA VAL A 190 -5.25 -19.22 -5.01
C VAL A 190 -4.56 -19.41 -6.38
N ARG A 191 -5.16 -20.22 -7.24
CA ARG A 191 -4.57 -20.63 -8.52
C ARG A 191 -4.75 -19.55 -9.57
N ILE A 192 -3.69 -19.31 -10.34
CA ILE A 192 -3.74 -18.48 -11.55
C ILE A 192 -3.47 -19.39 -12.76
N HIS A 193 -4.41 -19.44 -13.69
CA HIS A 193 -4.20 -20.15 -14.94
C HIS A 193 -3.27 -19.36 -15.87
N GLN A 194 -2.49 -20.05 -16.70
CA GLN A 194 -1.53 -19.42 -17.63
C GLN A 194 -2.14 -18.29 -18.46
N VAL A 195 -3.34 -18.45 -18.96
CA VAL A 195 -4.06 -17.42 -19.74
C VAL A 195 -4.28 -16.12 -18.96
N ILE A 196 -4.43 -16.18 -17.63
CA ILE A 196 -4.54 -14.99 -16.78
C ILE A 196 -3.17 -14.33 -16.61
N TYR A 197 -2.08 -15.10 -16.46
CA TYR A 197 -0.73 -14.54 -16.46
C TYR A 197 -0.42 -13.84 -17.81
N GLU A 198 -0.82 -14.43 -18.92
CA GLU A 198 -0.69 -13.81 -20.25
C GLU A 198 -1.49 -12.51 -20.34
N TYR A 199 -2.69 -12.47 -19.77
CA TYR A 199 -3.50 -11.25 -19.71
C TYR A 199 -2.84 -10.15 -18.87
N ILE A 200 -2.29 -10.49 -17.69
CA ILE A 200 -1.51 -9.56 -16.85
C ILE A 200 -0.33 -8.99 -17.63
N ILE A 201 0.44 -9.85 -18.32
CA ILE A 201 1.61 -9.41 -19.10
C ILE A 201 1.18 -8.54 -20.28
N ASN A 202 0.07 -8.85 -20.95
CA ASN A 202 -0.45 -8.02 -22.03
C ASN A 202 -0.87 -6.63 -21.56
N LEU A 203 -1.51 -6.51 -20.37
CA LEU A 203 -1.81 -5.22 -19.74
C LEU A 203 -0.55 -4.42 -19.44
N VAL A 204 0.43 -5.06 -18.81
CA VAL A 204 1.71 -4.43 -18.46
C VAL A 204 2.48 -3.98 -19.69
N ASP A 205 2.57 -4.83 -20.72
CA ASP A 205 3.24 -4.53 -21.99
C ASP A 205 2.53 -3.39 -22.74
N ALA A 206 1.20 -3.36 -22.70
CA ALA A 206 0.42 -2.27 -23.28
C ALA A 206 0.74 -0.92 -22.61
N THR A 207 0.99 -0.87 -21.28
CA THR A 207 1.44 0.36 -20.62
C THR A 207 2.82 0.82 -21.12
N ARG A 208 3.73 -0.11 -21.41
CA ARG A 208 5.10 0.18 -21.88
C ARG A 208 5.15 0.64 -23.33
N LYS A 209 4.16 0.27 -24.13
CA LYS A 209 4.06 0.60 -25.57
C LYS A 209 3.15 1.79 -25.85
N ASN A 210 2.47 2.32 -24.85
CA ASN A 210 1.54 3.42 -25.01
C ASN A 210 2.30 4.75 -25.20
N GLU A 211 2.03 5.49 -26.27
CA GLU A 211 2.69 6.78 -26.57
C GLU A 211 2.42 7.87 -25.51
N MET A 212 1.35 7.75 -24.72
CA MET A 212 1.00 8.69 -23.65
C MET A 212 1.75 8.38 -22.36
N ILE A 213 2.46 7.24 -22.29
CA ILE A 213 3.22 6.77 -21.12
C ILE A 213 4.71 6.81 -21.46
N GLU A 214 5.50 7.48 -20.65
CA GLU A 214 6.97 7.52 -20.74
C GLU A 214 7.60 6.36 -19.94
N LEU A 215 7.06 6.08 -18.75
CA LEU A 215 7.45 4.95 -17.90
C LEU A 215 6.23 4.07 -17.68
N GLY A 216 6.26 2.84 -18.18
CA GLY A 216 5.20 1.84 -17.98
C GLY A 216 5.44 1.00 -16.72
N VAL A 217 4.48 0.13 -16.40
CA VAL A 217 4.49 -0.73 -15.22
C VAL A 217 5.70 -1.66 -15.22
N SER A 218 6.40 -1.75 -14.09
CA SER A 218 7.59 -2.56 -13.86
C SER A 218 7.25 -4.08 -13.76
N PRO A 219 8.25 -4.99 -13.80
CA PRO A 219 8.03 -6.39 -13.46
C PRO A 219 7.51 -6.59 -12.02
N ARG A 220 7.93 -5.73 -11.06
CA ARG A 220 7.41 -5.72 -9.68
C ARG A 220 5.91 -5.39 -9.67
N GLY A 221 5.47 -4.43 -10.50
CA GLY A 221 4.05 -4.13 -10.68
C GLY A 221 3.25 -5.28 -11.28
N ALA A 222 3.83 -6.06 -12.20
CA ALA A 222 3.18 -7.28 -12.72
C ALA A 222 2.98 -8.33 -11.62
N LEU A 223 3.98 -8.53 -10.74
CA LEU A 223 3.87 -9.40 -9.57
C LEU A 223 2.83 -8.89 -8.57
N ALA A 224 2.80 -7.59 -8.31
CA ALA A 224 1.80 -6.96 -7.45
C ALA A 224 0.38 -7.20 -8.01
N LEU A 225 0.18 -7.03 -9.32
CA LEU A 225 -1.09 -7.27 -9.99
C LEU A 225 -1.56 -8.72 -9.84
N ALA A 226 -0.65 -9.70 -9.99
CA ALA A 226 -0.97 -11.11 -9.77
C ALA A 226 -1.37 -11.40 -8.32
N LYS A 227 -0.64 -10.84 -7.33
CA LYS A 227 -0.95 -11.01 -5.91
C LYS A 227 -2.29 -10.37 -5.53
N MET A 228 -2.56 -9.15 -6.00
CA MET A 228 -3.82 -8.46 -5.79
C MET A 228 -5.01 -9.21 -6.40
N ALA A 229 -4.84 -9.76 -7.62
CA ALA A 229 -5.88 -10.58 -8.26
C ALA A 229 -6.19 -11.86 -7.48
N LYS A 230 -5.18 -12.49 -6.83
CA LYS A 230 -5.41 -13.61 -5.92
C LYS A 230 -6.21 -13.19 -4.69
N ALA A 231 -5.88 -12.05 -4.09
CA ALA A 231 -6.59 -11.53 -2.93
C ALA A 231 -8.05 -11.18 -3.27
N SER A 232 -8.30 -10.58 -4.43
CA SER A 232 -9.65 -10.29 -4.93
C SER A 232 -10.47 -11.58 -5.14
N ALA A 233 -9.87 -12.62 -5.75
CA ALA A 233 -10.50 -13.91 -5.90
C ALA A 233 -10.81 -14.58 -4.55
N PHE A 234 -9.87 -14.53 -3.59
CA PHE A 234 -10.04 -15.06 -2.23
C PHE A 234 -11.20 -14.39 -1.50
N LEU A 235 -11.25 -13.06 -1.48
CA LEU A 235 -12.36 -12.31 -0.86
C LEU A 235 -13.73 -12.61 -1.52
N SER A 236 -13.72 -12.96 -2.81
CA SER A 236 -14.89 -13.42 -3.52
C SER A 236 -15.22 -14.91 -3.28
N GLY A 237 -14.55 -15.58 -2.34
CA GLY A 237 -14.77 -17.00 -1.99
C GLY A 237 -14.31 -17.99 -3.05
N ARG A 238 -13.37 -17.61 -3.93
CA ARG A 238 -12.87 -18.44 -5.02
C ARG A 238 -11.44 -18.90 -4.79
N SER A 239 -11.12 -20.12 -5.19
CA SER A 239 -9.76 -20.69 -5.17
C SER A 239 -9.00 -20.50 -6.50
N TYR A 240 -9.52 -19.68 -7.40
CA TYR A 240 -8.93 -19.40 -8.71
C TYR A 240 -9.24 -17.97 -9.16
N VAL A 241 -8.32 -17.37 -9.89
CA VAL A 241 -8.42 -16.03 -10.45
C VAL A 241 -9.18 -16.04 -11.78
N ILE A 242 -10.06 -15.06 -11.97
CA ILE A 242 -10.74 -14.77 -13.24
C ILE A 242 -10.25 -13.42 -13.82
N PRO A 243 -10.48 -13.13 -15.13
CA PRO A 243 -10.03 -11.86 -15.72
C PRO A 243 -10.52 -10.60 -15.00
N ASN A 244 -11.72 -10.65 -14.41
CA ASN A 244 -12.27 -9.51 -13.70
C ASN A 244 -11.46 -9.17 -12.44
N ASP A 245 -10.93 -10.15 -11.70
CA ASP A 245 -10.09 -9.91 -10.54
C ASP A 245 -8.86 -9.07 -10.90
N VAL A 246 -8.30 -9.31 -12.08
CA VAL A 246 -7.16 -8.53 -12.60
C VAL A 246 -7.59 -7.12 -12.98
N SER A 247 -8.70 -6.98 -13.73
CA SER A 247 -9.17 -5.66 -14.18
C SER A 247 -9.60 -4.76 -13.03
N ASP A 248 -10.22 -5.33 -11.99
CA ASP A 248 -10.77 -4.58 -10.85
C ASP A 248 -9.69 -4.00 -9.92
N VAL A 249 -8.48 -4.56 -9.95
CA VAL A 249 -7.35 -4.07 -9.16
C VAL A 249 -6.29 -3.34 -10.02
N PHE A 250 -6.42 -3.36 -11.35
CA PHE A 250 -5.38 -2.87 -12.26
C PHE A 250 -5.04 -1.39 -12.03
N LEU A 251 -6.03 -0.52 -11.92
CA LEU A 251 -5.81 0.91 -11.72
C LEU A 251 -5.06 1.16 -10.40
N ASN A 252 -5.51 0.56 -9.30
CA ASN A 252 -4.88 0.73 -8.00
C ASN A 252 -3.42 0.27 -7.95
N VAL A 253 -3.09 -0.78 -8.74
CA VAL A 253 -1.73 -1.29 -8.84
C VAL A 253 -0.87 -0.45 -9.79
N ALA A 254 -1.43 0.06 -10.89
CA ALA A 254 -0.67 0.65 -11.98
C ALA A 254 -0.48 2.18 -11.87
N GLU A 255 -1.41 2.90 -11.25
CA GLU A 255 -1.49 4.36 -11.30
C GLU A 255 -0.21 5.04 -10.80
N HIS A 256 0.29 4.66 -9.62
CA HIS A 256 1.50 5.21 -9.02
C HIS A 256 2.80 4.69 -9.65
N ARG A 257 2.72 3.76 -10.61
CA ARG A 257 3.85 3.13 -11.29
C ARG A 257 4.10 3.65 -12.69
N ILE A 258 3.20 4.45 -13.23
CA ILE A 258 3.38 5.02 -14.57
C ILE A 258 3.73 6.51 -14.50
N ARG A 259 4.48 6.96 -15.50
CA ARG A 259 4.71 8.38 -15.74
C ARG A 259 4.21 8.75 -17.12
N LEU A 260 3.35 9.77 -17.19
CA LEU A 260 2.85 10.26 -18.47
C LEU A 260 3.95 10.90 -19.30
N SER A 261 3.97 10.65 -20.59
CA SER A 261 4.85 11.31 -21.54
C SER A 261 4.51 12.81 -21.68
N SER A 262 5.42 13.58 -22.28
CA SER A 262 5.15 14.99 -22.59
C SER A 262 3.88 15.16 -23.43
N LYS A 263 3.62 14.21 -24.37
CA LYS A 263 2.40 14.17 -25.18
C LYS A 263 1.15 13.96 -24.32
N GLY A 264 1.20 13.03 -23.36
CA GLY A 264 0.09 12.78 -22.43
C GLY A 264 -0.20 14.01 -21.57
N ARG A 265 0.83 14.66 -21.02
CA ARG A 265 0.68 15.89 -20.22
C ARG A 265 0.12 17.06 -21.02
N LEU A 266 0.59 17.27 -22.25
CA LEU A 266 0.09 18.33 -23.13
C LEU A 266 -1.39 18.13 -23.53
N ASN A 267 -1.85 16.89 -23.60
CA ASN A 267 -3.24 16.56 -23.84
C ASN A 267 -4.11 16.59 -22.56
N HIS A 268 -3.57 17.05 -21.43
CA HIS A 268 -4.26 17.10 -20.13
C HIS A 268 -4.86 15.74 -19.69
N LEU A 269 -4.19 14.63 -20.06
CA LEU A 269 -4.62 13.29 -19.64
C LEU A 269 -4.19 13.02 -18.19
N THR A 270 -5.00 12.22 -17.49
CA THR A 270 -4.66 11.66 -16.18
C THR A 270 -4.13 10.23 -16.35
N ALA A 271 -3.35 9.75 -15.38
CA ALA A 271 -2.88 8.37 -15.35
C ALA A 271 -4.06 7.39 -15.38
N GLU A 272 -5.09 7.64 -14.58
CA GLU A 272 -6.32 6.87 -14.53
C GLU A 272 -6.98 6.71 -15.91
N LYS A 273 -7.14 7.83 -16.65
CA LYS A 273 -7.75 7.81 -17.98
C LYS A 273 -6.95 6.99 -18.96
N VAL A 274 -5.62 7.17 -19.00
CA VAL A 274 -4.73 6.42 -19.91
C VAL A 274 -4.73 4.93 -19.57
N LEU A 275 -4.72 4.57 -18.29
CA LEU A 275 -4.79 3.18 -17.85
C LEU A 275 -6.17 2.57 -18.12
N GLY A 276 -7.25 3.33 -18.01
CA GLY A 276 -8.60 2.91 -18.40
C GLY A 276 -8.65 2.55 -19.90
N GLU A 277 -8.06 3.38 -20.77
CA GLU A 277 -7.95 3.08 -22.21
C GLU A 277 -7.10 1.82 -22.48
N VAL A 278 -6.02 1.61 -21.72
CA VAL A 278 -5.22 0.38 -21.81
C VAL A 278 -6.08 -0.83 -21.44
N LEU A 279 -6.84 -0.73 -20.35
CA LEU A 279 -7.71 -1.83 -19.90
C LEU A 279 -8.79 -2.18 -20.92
N ASP A 280 -9.36 -1.19 -21.61
CA ASP A 280 -10.39 -1.38 -22.64
C ASP A 280 -9.81 -1.98 -23.94
N THR A 281 -8.55 -1.67 -24.28
CA THR A 281 -7.92 -2.16 -25.53
C THR A 281 -7.40 -3.58 -25.41
N VAL A 282 -7.00 -4.02 -24.22
CA VAL A 282 -6.48 -5.37 -24.00
C VAL A 282 -7.62 -6.36 -23.78
N LYS A 283 -7.79 -7.29 -24.72
CA LYS A 283 -8.88 -8.27 -24.66
C LYS A 283 -8.79 -9.18 -23.42
N LYS A 284 -9.87 -9.22 -22.66
CA LYS A 284 -10.02 -10.21 -21.58
C LYS A 284 -10.07 -11.63 -22.17
N PRO A 285 -9.35 -12.58 -21.57
CA PRO A 285 -9.44 -13.97 -22.00
C PRO A 285 -10.85 -14.52 -21.74
N VAL A 286 -11.38 -15.22 -22.72
CA VAL A 286 -12.67 -15.89 -22.62
C VAL A 286 -12.45 -17.34 -22.19
N PRO A 287 -13.23 -17.89 -21.23
CA PRO A 287 -13.13 -19.30 -20.89
C PRO A 287 -13.32 -20.17 -22.13
N GLN A 288 -12.31 -20.93 -22.49
CA GLN A 288 -12.51 -21.96 -23.51
C GLN A 288 -13.40 -23.05 -22.91
N ARG A 289 -14.62 -23.21 -23.43
CA ARG A 289 -15.43 -24.39 -23.14
C ARG A 289 -14.66 -25.61 -23.67
N ARG A 290 -14.14 -26.42 -22.74
CA ARG A 290 -13.74 -27.80 -23.07
C ARG A 290 -14.97 -28.70 -23.11
#